data_09bf4660ca69bf5452927f3132e6fdf9
#
_entry.id   09bf4660ca69bf5452927f3132e6fdf9
#
_cell.length_a   1.000
_cell.length_b   1.000
_cell.length_c   1.000
_cell.angle_alpha   90.00
_cell.angle_beta   90.00
_cell.angle_gamma   90.00
#
_symmetry.space_group_name_H-M   'P 1'
#
loop_
_entity.id
_entity.type
_entity.pdbx_description
1 polymer ?
#
loop_
_entity_poly.entity_id
_entity_poly.type
_entity_poly.pdbx_seq_one_letter_code
_entity_poly.pdbx_strand_id
1 'polypeptide(L)'
;MQYVSGEDVDVDRGNFASFKEKEEEKIRIKGVDYYYKSKTKTWRCPYCTTKPKPKSGRFVHLLAHAEDVAIHGEDYKIMGQHAALAKVLSPLP
;
A
#
# COMPACT_ATOMS: atom_id res chain seq x y z
N MET A 1 -1.04 7.47 16.03
CA MET A 1 -0.39 7.41 14.73
C MET A 1 -0.99 6.33 13.86
N GLN A 2 -1.41 6.67 12.67
CA GLN A 2 -2.08 5.72 11.83
C GLN A 2 -1.17 4.95 10.90
N TYR A 3 0.07 5.30 10.81
CA TYR A 3 1.00 4.58 9.95
C TYR A 3 1.96 3.76 10.77
N VAL A 4 2.18 2.56 10.32
CA VAL A 4 2.92 1.56 11.06
C VAL A 4 4.30 1.35 10.50
N SER A 5 4.78 2.26 9.72
CA SER A 5 6.03 2.01 9.02
C SER A 5 7.22 1.89 9.94
N GLY A 6 7.17 2.44 11.10
CA GLY A 6 8.30 2.36 12.00
C GLY A 6 9.52 3.14 11.54
N GLU A 7 9.42 3.81 10.42
CA GLU A 7 10.53 4.57 9.89
C GLU A 7 10.12 6.01 9.70
N ASP A 8 10.94 6.90 10.22
CA ASP A 8 10.74 8.33 10.08
C ASP A 8 11.44 8.80 8.82
N VAL A 9 10.91 8.41 7.69
CA VAL A 9 11.50 8.77 6.42
C VAL A 9 10.72 9.92 5.82
N ASP A 10 11.45 10.98 5.50
CA ASP A 10 10.87 12.08 4.75
C ASP A 10 10.88 11.73 3.28
N VAL A 11 9.72 11.69 2.68
CA VAL A 11 9.59 11.37 1.27
C VAL A 11 9.19 12.61 0.52
N ASP A 12 9.96 12.93 -0.51
CA ASP A 12 9.67 14.05 -1.38
C ASP A 12 9.78 13.59 -2.83
N ARG A 13 9.67 14.54 -3.75
CA ARG A 13 9.74 14.23 -5.16
C ARG A 13 11.09 13.59 -5.53
N GLY A 14 12.15 14.02 -4.90
CA GLY A 14 13.50 13.55 -5.23
C GLY A 14 13.76 12.11 -4.88
N ASN A 15 13.17 11.62 -3.78
CA ASN A 15 13.40 10.25 -3.34
C ASN A 15 12.17 9.36 -3.46
N PHE A 16 11.15 9.83 -4.15
CA PHE A 16 9.88 9.11 -4.27
C PHE A 16 10.09 7.72 -4.90
N ALA A 17 10.78 7.64 -6.02
CA ALA A 17 10.98 6.38 -6.71
C ALA A 17 11.76 5.38 -5.85
N SER A 18 12.80 5.86 -5.17
CA SER A 18 13.60 5.03 -4.30
C SER A 18 12.77 4.51 -3.12
N PHE A 19 11.98 5.39 -2.52
CA PHE A 19 11.11 5.01 -1.42
C PHE A 19 10.10 3.96 -1.88
N LYS A 20 9.49 4.16 -3.04
CA LYS A 20 8.51 3.23 -3.58
C LYS A 20 9.12 1.84 -3.79
N GLU A 21 10.32 1.78 -4.34
CA GLU A 21 11.00 0.50 -4.55
C GLU A 21 11.26 -0.24 -3.24
N LYS A 22 11.68 0.49 -2.22
CA LYS A 22 11.92 -0.11 -0.92
C LYS A 22 10.63 -0.63 -0.30
N GLU A 23 9.54 0.10 -0.48
CA GLU A 23 8.25 -0.35 0.02
C GLU A 23 7.76 -1.59 -0.73
N GLU A 24 7.98 -1.65 -2.04
CA GLU A 24 7.64 -2.86 -2.82
C GLU A 24 8.35 -4.08 -2.25
N GLU A 25 9.63 -3.95 -2.00
CA GLU A 25 10.41 -5.05 -1.45
C GLU A 25 9.90 -5.45 -0.07
N LYS A 26 9.61 -4.47 0.75
CA LYS A 26 9.09 -4.72 2.10
C LYS A 26 7.77 -5.49 2.04
N ILE A 27 6.87 -5.09 1.14
CA ILE A 27 5.58 -5.77 1.00
C ILE A 27 5.79 -7.21 0.54
N ARG A 28 6.69 -7.43 -0.41
CA ARG A 28 6.98 -8.79 -0.88
C ARG A 28 7.56 -9.67 0.21
N ILE A 29 8.41 -9.11 1.04
CA ILE A 29 9.00 -9.86 2.15
C ILE A 29 7.94 -10.25 3.16
N LYS A 30 7.01 -9.35 3.46
CA LYS A 30 5.92 -9.64 4.39
C LYS A 30 4.93 -10.64 3.84
N GLY A 31 4.83 -10.71 2.52
CA GLY A 31 3.98 -11.70 1.88
C GLY A 31 2.52 -11.31 1.84
N VAL A 32 1.71 -12.24 1.35
CA VAL A 32 0.30 -12.00 1.10
C VAL A 32 -0.49 -11.67 2.37
N ASP A 33 -0.05 -12.19 3.50
CA ASP A 33 -0.75 -11.93 4.78
C ASP A 33 -0.75 -10.46 5.17
N TYR A 34 0.11 -9.68 4.57
CA TYR A 34 0.20 -8.26 4.86
C TYR A 34 -1.04 -7.50 4.36
N TYR A 35 -1.67 -7.99 3.31
CA TYR A 35 -2.81 -7.30 2.69
C TYR A 35 -4.00 -8.22 2.42
N TYR A 36 -3.91 -9.48 2.80
CA TYR A 36 -5.00 -10.43 2.60
C TYR A 36 -5.26 -11.21 3.89
N LYS A 37 -6.52 -11.25 4.30
CA LYS A 37 -6.93 -11.98 5.49
C LYS A 37 -7.58 -13.29 5.07
N SER A 38 -6.86 -14.39 5.19
CA SER A 38 -7.35 -15.69 4.74
C SER A 38 -8.55 -16.17 5.54
N LYS A 39 -8.63 -15.82 6.81
CA LYS A 39 -9.76 -16.24 7.66
C LYS A 39 -11.08 -15.72 7.14
N THR A 40 -11.10 -14.48 6.70
CA THR A 40 -12.32 -13.84 6.20
C THR A 40 -12.33 -13.74 4.69
N LYS A 41 -11.24 -14.14 4.04
CA LYS A 41 -11.05 -14.06 2.60
C LYS A 41 -11.27 -12.63 2.09
N THR A 42 -10.73 -11.66 2.84
CA THR A 42 -10.87 -10.25 2.47
C THR A 42 -9.51 -9.62 2.24
N TRP A 43 -9.49 -8.70 1.30
CA TRP A 43 -8.31 -7.93 0.96
C TRP A 43 -8.40 -6.57 1.65
N ARG A 44 -7.32 -6.17 2.31
CA ARG A 44 -7.30 -4.92 3.07
C ARG A 44 -5.99 -4.18 2.84
N CYS A 45 -6.11 -2.87 2.77
CA CYS A 45 -4.93 -2.02 2.63
C CYS A 45 -4.16 -1.97 3.95
N PRO A 46 -2.88 -2.33 3.97
CA PRO A 46 -2.11 -2.34 5.21
C PRO A 46 -1.79 -0.94 5.74
N TYR A 47 -1.96 0.07 4.92
CA TYR A 47 -1.64 1.45 5.31
C TYR A 47 -2.84 2.24 5.80
N CYS A 48 -4.05 1.74 5.57
CA CYS A 48 -5.27 2.41 6.00
C CYS A 48 -5.81 1.72 7.23
N THR A 49 -5.19 1.99 8.37
CA THR A 49 -5.49 1.27 9.60
C THR A 49 -6.69 1.82 10.37
N THR A 50 -7.02 3.10 10.16
CA THR A 50 -8.12 3.72 10.87
C THR A 50 -9.47 3.21 10.37
N LYS A 51 -9.63 3.12 9.07
CA LYS A 51 -10.83 2.59 8.46
C LYS A 51 -10.44 1.52 7.45
N PRO A 52 -10.97 0.31 7.58
CA PRO A 52 -10.62 -0.76 6.63
C PRO A 52 -10.96 -0.34 5.20
N LYS A 53 -10.00 -0.53 4.32
CA LYS A 53 -10.18 -0.27 2.90
C LYS A 53 -9.69 -1.48 2.11
N PRO A 54 -10.40 -1.89 1.09
CA PRO A 54 -11.74 -1.42 0.70
C PRO A 54 -12.81 -2.03 1.61
N LYS A 55 -13.94 -1.37 1.72
CA LYS A 55 -15.04 -1.88 2.56
C LYS A 55 -15.51 -3.25 2.09
N SER A 56 -15.51 -3.46 0.78
CA SER A 56 -15.96 -4.73 0.19
C SER A 56 -15.01 -5.89 0.48
N GLY A 57 -13.73 -5.60 0.74
CA GLY A 57 -12.74 -6.63 0.92
C GLY A 57 -12.36 -7.38 -0.34
N ARG A 58 -12.68 -6.85 -1.52
CA ARG A 58 -12.41 -7.51 -2.79
C ARG A 58 -11.08 -7.05 -3.38
N PHE A 59 -10.42 -7.98 -4.06
CA PHE A 59 -9.11 -7.70 -4.66
C PHE A 59 -9.14 -6.50 -5.62
N VAL A 60 -10.10 -6.49 -6.54
CA VAL A 60 -10.18 -5.38 -7.52
C VAL A 60 -10.35 -4.04 -6.84
N HIS A 61 -11.11 -4.03 -5.75
CA HIS A 61 -11.33 -2.78 -5.02
C HIS A 61 -10.10 -2.35 -4.24
N LEU A 62 -9.32 -3.31 -3.72
CA LEU A 62 -8.07 -2.98 -3.07
C LEU A 62 -7.08 -2.39 -4.07
N LEU A 63 -6.98 -3.00 -5.24
CA LEU A 63 -6.10 -2.50 -6.28
C LEU A 63 -6.51 -1.10 -6.72
N ALA A 64 -7.82 -0.88 -6.94
CA ALA A 64 -8.31 0.43 -7.32
C ALA A 64 -8.03 1.47 -6.24
N HIS A 65 -8.20 1.10 -4.98
CA HIS A 65 -7.89 2.00 -3.86
C HIS A 65 -6.41 2.37 -3.85
N ALA A 66 -5.54 1.38 -4.01
CA ALA A 66 -4.11 1.65 -3.99
C ALA A 66 -3.69 2.56 -5.15
N GLU A 67 -4.24 2.30 -6.34
CA GLU A 67 -3.94 3.13 -7.50
C GLU A 67 -4.45 4.55 -7.33
N ASP A 68 -5.64 4.70 -6.76
CA ASP A 68 -6.21 6.01 -6.54
C ASP A 68 -5.37 6.83 -5.56
N VAL A 69 -5.01 6.25 -4.43
CA VAL A 69 -4.22 6.96 -3.43
C VAL A 69 -2.80 7.23 -3.93
N ALA A 70 -2.28 6.37 -4.80
CA ALA A 70 -0.98 6.61 -5.40
C ALA A 70 -0.94 7.90 -6.20
N ILE A 71 -2.11 8.30 -6.74
CA ILE A 71 -2.21 9.52 -7.54
C ILE A 71 -2.68 10.70 -6.70
N HIS A 72 -3.64 10.48 -5.80
CA HIS A 72 -4.31 11.56 -5.08
C HIS A 72 -3.99 11.63 -3.59
N GLY A 73 -2.99 10.88 -3.13
CA GLY A 73 -2.64 10.89 -1.71
C GLY A 73 -2.19 12.26 -1.23
N GLU A 74 -2.28 12.47 0.08
CA GLU A 74 -1.99 13.76 0.69
C GLU A 74 -0.51 14.16 0.59
N ASP A 75 0.38 13.18 0.65
CA ASP A 75 1.81 13.47 0.55
C ASP A 75 2.53 12.34 -0.19
N TYR A 76 3.79 12.58 -0.49
CA TYR A 76 4.57 11.62 -1.27
C TYR A 76 4.78 10.29 -0.55
N LYS A 77 4.82 10.32 0.76
CA LYS A 77 4.98 9.07 1.52
C LYS A 77 3.76 8.18 1.35
N ILE A 78 2.58 8.76 1.53
CA ILE A 78 1.32 8.04 1.35
C ILE A 78 1.19 7.55 -0.07
N MET A 79 1.48 8.42 -1.03
CA MET A 79 1.42 8.05 -2.45
C MET A 79 2.38 6.92 -2.77
N GLY A 80 3.60 6.99 -2.26
CA GLY A 80 4.61 5.96 -2.50
C GLY A 80 4.23 4.61 -1.92
N GLN A 81 3.68 4.61 -0.71
CA GLN A 81 3.23 3.38 -0.07
C GLN A 81 2.15 2.69 -0.90
N HIS A 82 1.17 3.46 -1.35
CA HIS A 82 0.07 2.89 -2.12
C HIS A 82 0.49 2.53 -3.54
N ALA A 83 1.40 3.29 -4.13
CA ALA A 83 1.95 2.94 -5.44
C ALA A 83 2.71 1.62 -5.38
N ALA A 84 3.47 1.42 -4.32
CA ALA A 84 4.18 0.17 -4.11
C ALA A 84 3.21 -0.99 -3.95
N LEU A 85 2.16 -0.79 -3.16
CA LEU A 85 1.14 -1.81 -2.96
C LEU A 85 0.48 -2.17 -4.30
N ALA A 86 0.09 -1.15 -5.07
CA ALA A 86 -0.53 -1.40 -6.37
C ALA A 86 0.39 -2.19 -7.30
N LYS A 87 1.67 -1.88 -7.26
CA LYS A 87 2.64 -2.58 -8.08
C LYS A 87 2.75 -4.05 -7.69
N VAL A 88 2.77 -4.32 -6.39
CA VAL A 88 2.83 -5.70 -5.91
C VAL A 88 1.57 -6.47 -6.24
N LEU A 89 0.41 -5.80 -6.13
CA LEU A 89 -0.86 -6.45 -6.43
C LEU A 89 -1.03 -6.72 -7.93
N SER A 90 -0.40 -5.91 -8.76
CA SER A 90 -0.47 -6.06 -10.21
C SER A 90 0.70 -6.94 -10.66
N PRO A 91 0.45 -8.22 -10.99
CA PRO A 91 1.54 -9.14 -11.31
C PRO A 91 2.15 -8.92 -12.69
N LEU A 92 1.52 -8.13 -13.51
CA LEU A 92 2.00 -7.95 -14.88
C LEU A 92 3.02 -6.83 -14.97
N PRO A 93 4.06 -7.02 -15.76
CA PRO A 93 5.05 -5.98 -15.98
C PRO A 93 4.48 -4.82 -16.79
#